data_8f2cc5790395e314f4611aaf780c3bfe
#
_entry.id   8f2cc5790395e314f4611aaf780c3bfe
#
_cell.length_a   1.000
_cell.length_b   1.000
_cell.length_c   1.000
_cell.angle_alpha   90.00
_cell.angle_beta   90.00
_cell.angle_gamma   90.00
#
_symmetry.space_group_name_H-M   'P 1'
#
loop_
_entity.id
_entity.type
_entity.pdbx_description
1 polymer ?
#
loop_
_entity_poly.entity_id
_entity_poly.type
_entity_poly.pdbx_seq_one_letter_code
_entity_poly.pdbx_strand_id
1 'polypeptide(L)'
;MCTAATYKTDAFYMGRTLDYERSYGDKVTVTPRNYPFRFRCREDMPSHYAMIGMAAVMEDYPRYYEAFNEKGLGICGLNFVGNAHYFEEVPGKDNITQFELIPWILGQCESVAQARKLIENLNLVRIPFLPTLPLAQLHWIIGDERETITLESQADGLHVYDNPVGVLTNNPPFPYQMFHLNNYRALSVDTPENGFGTDLKAYSRGLGGLGLPGDLSSQSRFVRVAFTKLHSLSGSGEESSVSQFFHILGSVDQQRGLCRLAENEYEITLYTCCCNVTKGIYYYTTYDNHQITALDMHRENLDGNRLIAYEPINEQQIRYQN
;
A
#
# COMPACT_ATOMS: atom_id res chain seq x y z
N MET A 1 4.53 -7.56 -8.07
CA MET A 1 4.48 -7.69 -6.56
C MET A 1 4.23 -6.32 -5.92
N CYS A 2 4.18 -6.21 -4.61
CA CYS A 2 3.90 -4.94 -3.93
C CYS A 2 4.30 -4.99 -2.46
N THR A 3 4.56 -3.84 -1.85
CA THR A 3 4.79 -3.72 -0.41
C THR A 3 4.10 -2.46 0.10
N ALA A 4 3.27 -2.58 1.12
CA ALA A 4 2.64 -1.44 1.77
C ALA A 4 3.08 -1.35 3.23
N ALA A 5 3.18 -0.13 3.74
CA ALA A 5 3.54 0.14 5.11
C ALA A 5 2.77 1.33 5.69
N THR A 6 2.65 1.35 7.01
CA THR A 6 2.25 2.51 7.78
C THR A 6 3.45 3.05 8.56
N TYR A 7 3.45 4.33 8.90
CA TYR A 7 4.49 4.93 9.74
C TYR A 7 3.87 6.06 10.55
N LYS A 8 4.13 6.09 11.84
CA LYS A 8 3.57 7.12 12.72
C LYS A 8 4.69 7.90 13.39
N THR A 9 4.65 9.21 13.24
CA THR A 9 5.47 10.19 13.95
C THR A 9 4.53 11.21 14.61
N ASP A 10 4.69 12.51 14.35
CA ASP A 10 3.72 13.55 14.74
C ASP A 10 2.42 13.48 13.88
N ALA A 11 2.47 12.81 12.73
CA ALA A 11 1.35 12.52 11.85
C ALA A 11 1.33 11.03 11.47
N PHE A 12 0.25 10.59 10.84
CA PHE A 12 0.11 9.24 10.31
C PHE A 12 0.42 9.22 8.82
N TYR A 13 1.35 8.35 8.44
CA TYR A 13 1.78 8.13 7.06
C TYR A 13 1.45 6.70 6.62
N MET A 14 1.02 6.56 5.39
CA MET A 14 0.77 5.26 4.78
C MET A 14 1.09 5.33 3.28
N GLY A 15 1.57 4.25 2.72
CA GLY A 15 1.89 4.19 1.30
C GLY A 15 2.40 2.81 0.89
N ARG A 16 2.87 2.73 -0.36
CA ARG A 16 3.28 1.45 -0.94
C ARG A 16 4.32 1.60 -2.03
N THR A 17 4.96 0.49 -2.42
CA THR A 17 5.58 0.29 -3.72
C THR A 17 4.57 -0.38 -4.68
N LEU A 18 4.47 0.04 -5.93
CA LEU A 18 3.84 -0.73 -7.00
C LEU A 18 4.94 -1.42 -7.80
N ASP A 19 5.07 -2.74 -7.61
CA ASP A 19 6.07 -3.53 -8.30
C ASP A 19 5.39 -4.31 -9.42
N TYR A 20 5.73 -3.96 -10.68
CA TYR A 20 5.11 -4.51 -11.88
C TYR A 20 6.07 -4.39 -13.08
N GLU A 21 5.74 -5.03 -14.20
CA GLU A 21 6.54 -4.94 -15.41
C GLU A 21 6.27 -3.66 -16.23
N ARG A 22 5.09 -3.05 -16.07
CA ARG A 22 4.66 -1.86 -16.81
C ARG A 22 3.53 -1.12 -16.11
N SER A 23 3.43 0.18 -16.37
CA SER A 23 2.29 1.01 -16.00
C SER A 23 1.07 0.73 -16.89
N TYR A 24 -0.11 0.84 -16.30
CA TYR A 24 -1.41 0.78 -16.98
C TYR A 24 -2.01 2.17 -17.24
N GLY A 25 -1.18 3.20 -17.28
CA GLY A 25 -1.62 4.59 -17.38
C GLY A 25 -2.00 5.17 -16.02
N ASP A 26 -1.17 4.89 -15.04
CA ASP A 26 -1.37 5.26 -13.64
C ASP A 26 -1.29 6.78 -13.48
N LYS A 27 -2.23 7.36 -12.74
CA LYS A 27 -2.33 8.81 -12.49
C LYS A 27 -2.59 9.06 -11.01
N VAL A 28 -1.94 10.09 -10.45
CA VAL A 28 -2.37 10.59 -9.14
C VAL A 28 -3.72 11.26 -9.31
N THR A 29 -4.73 10.69 -8.70
CA THR A 29 -6.13 11.06 -8.92
C THR A 29 -6.75 11.56 -7.62
N VAL A 30 -7.34 12.76 -7.67
CA VAL A 30 -8.23 13.28 -6.62
C VAL A 30 -9.67 13.05 -7.06
N THR A 31 -10.44 12.36 -6.22
CA THR A 31 -11.89 12.20 -6.41
C THR A 31 -12.60 13.15 -5.44
N PRO A 32 -13.24 14.22 -5.94
CA PRO A 32 -13.99 15.18 -5.14
C PRO A 32 -15.28 14.58 -4.57
N ARG A 33 -15.83 15.22 -3.51
CA ARG A 33 -16.98 14.73 -2.73
C ARG A 33 -18.25 14.44 -3.55
N ASN A 34 -18.48 15.17 -4.63
CA ASN A 34 -19.69 15.04 -5.46
C ASN A 34 -19.44 14.31 -6.78
N TYR A 35 -18.28 13.64 -6.92
CA TYR A 35 -18.07 12.70 -8.02
C TYR A 35 -18.95 11.45 -7.78
N PRO A 36 -19.85 11.07 -8.69
CA PRO A 36 -20.76 9.97 -8.48
C PRO A 36 -20.06 8.63 -8.71
N PHE A 37 -19.81 7.87 -7.67
CA PHE A 37 -19.36 6.48 -7.82
C PHE A 37 -20.55 5.60 -8.22
N ARG A 38 -20.40 4.89 -9.32
CA ARG A 38 -21.33 3.88 -9.82
C ARG A 38 -20.83 2.51 -9.42
N PHE A 39 -21.67 1.74 -8.74
CA PHE A 39 -21.35 0.39 -8.30
C PHE A 39 -22.07 -0.65 -9.16
N ARG A 40 -21.48 -1.85 -9.29
CA ARG A 40 -22.02 -2.94 -10.14
C ARG A 40 -23.26 -3.59 -9.53
N CYS A 41 -23.28 -3.77 -8.22
CA CYS A 41 -24.31 -4.58 -7.54
C CYS A 41 -25.02 -3.81 -6.42
N ARG A 42 -24.95 -2.50 -6.41
CA ARG A 42 -25.64 -1.64 -5.43
C ARG A 42 -25.94 -0.27 -6.00
N GLU A 43 -26.69 0.52 -5.22
CA GLU A 43 -27.00 1.92 -5.56
C GLU A 43 -25.72 2.77 -5.68
N ASP A 44 -25.76 3.75 -6.57
CA ASP A 44 -24.70 4.73 -6.75
C ASP A 44 -24.46 5.54 -5.48
N MET A 45 -23.24 5.99 -5.28
CA MET A 45 -22.85 6.88 -4.19
C MET A 45 -22.61 8.29 -4.75
N PRO A 46 -23.64 9.15 -4.74
CA PRO A 46 -23.57 10.47 -5.38
C PRO A 46 -22.72 11.47 -4.62
N SER A 47 -22.47 11.24 -3.33
CA SER A 47 -21.63 12.07 -2.47
C SER A 47 -20.90 11.20 -1.45
N HIS A 48 -19.65 11.57 -1.16
CA HIS A 48 -18.75 10.78 -0.32
C HIS A 48 -17.61 11.66 0.20
N TYR A 49 -16.74 11.15 1.04
CA TYR A 49 -15.50 11.85 1.40
C TYR A 49 -14.57 11.96 0.20
N ALA A 50 -13.94 13.12 0.03
CA ALA A 50 -12.91 13.29 -0.98
C ALA A 50 -11.72 12.37 -0.70
N MET A 51 -11.08 11.89 -1.76
CA MET A 51 -9.93 11.00 -1.66
C MET A 51 -8.88 11.28 -2.71
N ILE A 52 -7.62 10.94 -2.40
CA ILE A 52 -6.45 11.03 -3.28
C ILE A 52 -5.71 9.71 -3.30
N GLY A 53 -5.19 9.31 -4.45
CA GLY A 53 -4.36 8.11 -4.58
C GLY A 53 -3.89 7.88 -6.00
N MET A 54 -3.12 6.81 -6.23
CA MET A 54 -2.75 6.39 -7.57
C MET A 54 -3.83 5.47 -8.16
N ALA A 55 -4.27 5.76 -9.36
CA ALA A 55 -5.32 5.01 -10.05
C ALA A 55 -5.05 4.85 -11.54
N ALA A 56 -5.44 3.72 -12.10
CA ALA A 56 -5.65 3.60 -13.54
C ALA A 56 -7.08 4.06 -13.86
N VAL A 57 -7.23 5.25 -14.44
CA VAL A 57 -8.55 5.79 -14.80
C VAL A 57 -9.00 5.16 -16.12
N MET A 58 -10.13 4.47 -16.11
CA MET A 58 -10.71 3.83 -17.28
C MET A 58 -12.24 4.03 -17.29
N GLU A 59 -12.80 4.43 -18.43
CA GLU A 59 -14.24 4.75 -18.55
C GLU A 59 -14.72 5.74 -17.47
N ASP A 60 -13.92 6.77 -17.23
CA ASP A 60 -14.14 7.78 -16.18
C ASP A 60 -14.28 7.20 -14.77
N TYR A 61 -13.73 5.98 -14.51
CA TYR A 61 -13.72 5.34 -13.21
C TYR A 61 -12.30 5.19 -12.69
N PRO A 62 -11.98 5.67 -11.45
CA PRO A 62 -10.66 5.56 -10.86
C PRO A 62 -10.47 4.18 -10.22
N ARG A 63 -9.77 3.28 -10.88
CA ARG A 63 -9.37 1.99 -10.31
C ARG A 63 -8.14 2.19 -9.44
N TYR A 64 -8.37 2.52 -8.19
CA TYR A 64 -7.31 2.82 -7.24
C TYR A 64 -6.46 1.59 -6.90
N TYR A 65 -5.15 1.75 -6.89
CA TYR A 65 -4.21 0.81 -6.28
C TYR A 65 -4.10 1.05 -4.78
N GLU A 66 -4.07 2.32 -4.39
CA GLU A 66 -4.25 2.83 -3.03
C GLU A 66 -4.95 4.18 -3.10
N ALA A 67 -5.66 4.50 -2.01
CA ALA A 67 -6.18 5.84 -1.80
C ALA A 67 -6.29 6.18 -0.31
N PHE A 68 -6.42 7.48 -0.04
CA PHE A 68 -6.48 8.08 1.28
C PHE A 68 -7.57 9.14 1.27
N ASN A 69 -8.47 9.12 2.24
CA ASN A 69 -9.54 10.11 2.29
C ASN A 69 -9.20 11.31 3.19
N GLU A 70 -9.99 12.36 3.05
CA GLU A 70 -9.87 13.61 3.80
C GLU A 70 -10.13 13.48 5.32
N LYS A 71 -10.55 12.29 5.78
CA LYS A 71 -10.85 11.98 7.18
C LYS A 71 -9.71 11.26 7.90
N GLY A 72 -8.65 10.90 7.19
CA GLY A 72 -7.50 10.25 7.78
C GLY A 72 -7.51 8.72 7.70
N LEU A 73 -8.30 8.13 6.82
CA LEU A 73 -8.31 6.70 6.53
C LEU A 73 -7.60 6.41 5.21
N GLY A 74 -6.76 5.37 5.19
CA GLY A 74 -6.05 4.91 4.00
C GLY A 74 -6.25 3.44 3.69
N ILE A 75 -6.22 3.09 2.40
CA ILE A 75 -6.29 1.69 1.92
C ILE A 75 -5.28 1.50 0.80
N CYS A 76 -4.51 0.40 0.86
CA CYS A 76 -3.70 -0.09 -0.25
C CYS A 76 -4.15 -1.49 -0.64
N GLY A 77 -4.37 -1.74 -1.93
CA GLY A 77 -4.64 -3.06 -2.49
C GLY A 77 -3.38 -3.66 -3.09
N LEU A 78 -3.07 -4.90 -2.76
CA LEU A 78 -1.87 -5.61 -3.20
C LEU A 78 -2.24 -6.93 -3.86
N ASN A 79 -1.39 -7.43 -4.76
CA ASN A 79 -1.59 -8.72 -5.40
C ASN A 79 -1.60 -9.87 -4.40
N PHE A 80 -2.61 -10.74 -4.51
CA PHE A 80 -2.82 -11.93 -3.68
C PHE A 80 -3.12 -13.15 -4.53
N VAL A 81 -2.27 -13.38 -5.52
CA VAL A 81 -2.48 -14.34 -6.61
C VAL A 81 -2.59 -15.77 -6.07
N GLY A 82 -3.63 -16.48 -6.50
CA GLY A 82 -3.91 -17.87 -6.12
C GLY A 82 -4.57 -18.05 -4.75
N ASN A 83 -4.63 -16.99 -3.92
CA ASN A 83 -5.33 -17.02 -2.62
C ASN A 83 -6.61 -16.19 -2.65
N ALA A 84 -6.66 -15.09 -3.39
CA ALA A 84 -7.86 -14.28 -3.49
C ALA A 84 -9.01 -15.08 -4.10
N HIS A 85 -10.17 -15.04 -3.44
CA HIS A 85 -11.41 -15.67 -3.91
C HIS A 85 -12.56 -14.68 -3.80
N TYR A 86 -13.39 -14.62 -4.86
CA TYR A 86 -14.56 -13.77 -4.94
C TYR A 86 -15.79 -14.62 -5.21
N PHE A 87 -16.93 -14.21 -4.67
CA PHE A 87 -18.14 -15.02 -4.60
C PHE A 87 -19.20 -14.56 -5.60
N GLU A 88 -20.30 -15.30 -5.67
CA GLU A 88 -21.52 -14.84 -6.33
C GLU A 88 -22.23 -13.81 -5.44
N GLU A 89 -23.14 -13.04 -6.03
CA GLU A 89 -23.96 -12.10 -5.28
C GLU A 89 -24.80 -12.80 -4.22
N VAL A 90 -24.88 -12.23 -3.03
CA VAL A 90 -25.66 -12.72 -1.90
C VAL A 90 -26.73 -11.68 -1.55
N PRO A 91 -28.03 -12.01 -1.62
CA PRO A 91 -29.10 -11.09 -1.22
C PRO A 91 -28.95 -10.62 0.23
N GLY A 92 -29.10 -9.31 0.44
CA GLY A 92 -28.99 -8.69 1.77
C GLY A 92 -27.55 -8.42 2.22
N LYS A 93 -26.54 -8.77 1.43
CA LYS A 93 -25.14 -8.38 1.66
C LYS A 93 -24.78 -7.14 0.85
N ASP A 94 -23.72 -6.45 1.29
CA ASP A 94 -23.07 -5.41 0.50
C ASP A 94 -22.17 -6.07 -0.54
N ASN A 95 -22.76 -6.31 -1.73
CA ASN A 95 -22.07 -6.93 -2.86
C ASN A 95 -21.19 -5.88 -3.56
N ILE A 96 -19.88 -6.00 -3.41
CA ILE A 96 -18.88 -5.04 -3.90
C ILE A 96 -17.85 -5.80 -4.72
N THR A 97 -17.40 -5.22 -5.84
CA THR A 97 -16.30 -5.80 -6.61
C THR A 97 -14.94 -5.39 -6.01
N GLN A 98 -13.90 -6.15 -6.36
CA GLN A 98 -12.55 -5.87 -5.86
C GLN A 98 -12.00 -4.48 -6.24
N PHE A 99 -12.42 -3.93 -7.39
CA PHE A 99 -12.00 -2.60 -7.83
C PHE A 99 -12.84 -1.46 -7.22
N GLU A 100 -13.99 -1.78 -6.65
CA GLU A 100 -14.89 -0.85 -5.96
C GLU A 100 -14.60 -0.73 -4.46
N LEU A 101 -13.87 -1.68 -3.88
CA LEU A 101 -13.68 -1.77 -2.43
C LEU A 101 -13.05 -0.50 -1.83
N ILE A 102 -11.99 0.02 -2.45
CA ILE A 102 -11.30 1.21 -1.96
C ILE A 102 -12.23 2.42 -1.92
N PRO A 103 -12.87 2.86 -3.02
CA PRO A 103 -13.78 3.99 -2.97
C PRO A 103 -15.03 3.73 -2.12
N TRP A 104 -15.50 2.49 -2.04
CA TRP A 104 -16.66 2.16 -1.23
C TRP A 104 -16.40 2.34 0.27
N ILE A 105 -15.24 1.89 0.78
CA ILE A 105 -14.89 2.08 2.19
C ILE A 105 -14.51 3.54 2.45
N LEU A 106 -13.60 4.11 1.66
CA LEU A 106 -13.09 5.47 1.88
C LEU A 106 -14.15 6.55 1.72
N GLY A 107 -15.16 6.30 0.90
CA GLY A 107 -16.24 7.25 0.66
C GLY A 107 -17.14 7.46 1.87
N GLN A 108 -17.19 6.52 2.81
CA GLN A 108 -18.16 6.55 3.90
C GLN A 108 -17.58 6.30 5.30
N CYS A 109 -16.32 5.89 5.42
CA CYS A 109 -15.67 5.62 6.70
C CYS A 109 -14.60 6.69 7.01
N GLU A 110 -14.58 7.12 8.29
CA GLU A 110 -13.58 8.07 8.82
C GLU A 110 -12.43 7.34 9.56
N SER A 111 -12.62 6.05 9.88
CA SER A 111 -11.69 5.29 10.69
C SER A 111 -11.74 3.80 10.38
N VAL A 112 -10.69 3.07 10.78
CA VAL A 112 -10.66 1.60 10.72
C VAL A 112 -11.81 0.99 11.53
N ALA A 113 -12.16 1.57 12.68
CA ALA A 113 -13.27 1.09 13.49
C ALA A 113 -14.62 1.15 12.75
N GLN A 114 -14.85 2.17 11.92
CA GLN A 114 -16.04 2.25 11.05
C GLN A 114 -15.92 1.27 9.88
N ALA A 115 -14.75 1.16 9.26
CA ALA A 115 -14.49 0.20 8.19
C ALA A 115 -14.75 -1.24 8.64
N ARG A 116 -14.34 -1.64 9.85
CA ARG A 116 -14.64 -2.97 10.42
C ARG A 116 -16.14 -3.27 10.45
N LYS A 117 -16.94 -2.32 10.94
CA LYS A 117 -18.40 -2.49 10.99
C LYS A 117 -19.02 -2.61 9.59
N LEU A 118 -18.53 -1.81 8.66
CA LEU A 118 -18.99 -1.85 7.28
C LEU A 118 -18.65 -3.21 6.62
N ILE A 119 -17.46 -3.74 6.88
CA ILE A 119 -16.96 -5.01 6.33
C ILE A 119 -17.76 -6.23 6.87
N GLU A 120 -18.40 -6.17 8.03
CA GLU A 120 -19.18 -7.29 8.58
C GLU A 120 -20.28 -7.77 7.61
N ASN A 121 -20.83 -6.86 6.81
CA ASN A 121 -21.85 -7.20 5.82
C ASN A 121 -21.32 -7.36 4.38
N LEU A 122 -20.01 -7.15 4.16
CA LEU A 122 -19.39 -7.20 2.83
C LEU A 122 -19.44 -8.59 2.22
N ASN A 123 -19.70 -8.63 0.92
CA ASN A 123 -19.47 -9.78 0.05
C ASN A 123 -18.71 -9.31 -1.19
N LEU A 124 -17.49 -9.82 -1.39
CA LEU A 124 -16.70 -9.48 -2.57
C LEU A 124 -17.13 -10.36 -3.75
N VAL A 125 -17.67 -9.71 -4.77
CA VAL A 125 -18.28 -10.41 -5.93
C VAL A 125 -17.30 -10.56 -7.09
N ARG A 126 -17.48 -11.67 -7.84
CA ARG A 126 -16.65 -12.09 -8.96
C ARG A 126 -17.09 -11.43 -10.27
N ILE A 127 -17.01 -10.11 -10.33
CA ILE A 127 -17.32 -9.33 -11.54
C ILE A 127 -16.08 -8.58 -12.00
N PRO A 128 -15.57 -8.79 -13.23
CA PRO A 128 -14.44 -8.04 -13.76
C PRO A 128 -14.86 -6.60 -14.10
N PHE A 129 -13.88 -5.68 -14.14
CA PHE A 129 -14.13 -4.30 -14.56
C PHE A 129 -14.65 -4.25 -16.00
N LEU A 130 -14.00 -4.96 -16.90
CA LEU A 130 -14.46 -5.21 -18.27
C LEU A 130 -14.44 -6.73 -18.53
N PRO A 131 -15.33 -7.26 -19.39
CA PRO A 131 -15.34 -8.69 -19.72
C PRO A 131 -14.01 -9.21 -20.29
N THR A 132 -13.21 -8.33 -20.90
CA THR A 132 -11.91 -8.63 -21.50
C THR A 132 -10.75 -8.58 -20.51
N LEU A 133 -10.95 -8.07 -19.28
CA LEU A 133 -9.91 -7.97 -18.27
C LEU A 133 -10.02 -9.10 -17.25
N PRO A 134 -8.89 -9.66 -16.80
CA PRO A 134 -8.91 -10.62 -15.72
C PRO A 134 -9.37 -9.96 -14.41
N LEU A 135 -9.90 -10.78 -13.49
CA LEU A 135 -10.14 -10.37 -12.12
C LEU A 135 -8.80 -10.08 -11.44
N ALA A 136 -8.67 -8.89 -10.89
CA ALA A 136 -7.51 -8.57 -10.04
C ALA A 136 -7.62 -9.35 -8.73
N GLN A 137 -6.65 -10.21 -8.46
CA GLN A 137 -6.58 -11.01 -7.24
C GLN A 137 -5.88 -10.17 -6.16
N LEU A 138 -6.66 -9.60 -5.24
CA LEU A 138 -6.18 -8.61 -4.28
C LEU A 138 -6.47 -9.00 -2.84
N HIS A 139 -5.66 -8.46 -1.94
CA HIS A 139 -5.92 -8.25 -0.53
C HIS A 139 -5.54 -6.82 -0.15
N TRP A 140 -5.96 -6.36 1.04
CA TRP A 140 -5.85 -4.95 1.38
C TRP A 140 -5.31 -4.74 2.79
N ILE A 141 -4.52 -3.68 2.94
CA ILE A 141 -4.19 -3.09 4.22
C ILE A 141 -5.00 -1.79 4.36
N ILE A 142 -5.65 -1.64 5.50
CA ILE A 142 -6.50 -0.49 5.84
C ILE A 142 -5.96 0.10 7.14
N GLY A 143 -5.70 1.41 7.17
CA GLY A 143 -5.07 2.03 8.32
C GLY A 143 -5.51 3.45 8.59
N ASP A 144 -5.56 3.80 9.87
CA ASP A 144 -5.68 5.14 10.39
C ASP A 144 -4.61 5.39 11.48
N GLU A 145 -4.64 6.54 12.13
CA GLU A 145 -3.65 6.89 13.17
C GLU A 145 -3.66 5.96 14.41
N ARG A 146 -4.72 5.17 14.61
CA ARG A 146 -4.94 4.35 15.81
C ARG A 146 -4.66 2.88 15.57
N GLU A 147 -5.09 2.34 14.43
CA GLU A 147 -4.99 0.92 14.14
C GLU A 147 -4.78 0.63 12.65
N THR A 148 -4.31 -0.57 12.38
CA THR A 148 -4.14 -1.09 11.01
C THR A 148 -4.69 -2.51 10.95
N ILE A 149 -5.41 -2.84 9.88
CA ILE A 149 -5.95 -4.16 9.62
C ILE A 149 -5.55 -4.66 8.24
N THR A 150 -5.59 -5.98 8.08
CA THR A 150 -5.47 -6.65 6.78
C THR A 150 -6.79 -7.33 6.45
N LEU A 151 -7.29 -7.11 5.23
CA LEU A 151 -8.50 -7.72 4.70
C LEU A 151 -8.14 -8.70 3.59
N GLU A 152 -8.53 -9.95 3.74
CA GLU A 152 -8.32 -11.03 2.77
C GLU A 152 -9.62 -11.76 2.48
N SER A 153 -9.96 -11.90 1.19
CA SER A 153 -11.07 -12.75 0.73
C SER A 153 -10.49 -14.05 0.18
N GLN A 154 -10.74 -15.14 0.86
CA GLN A 154 -10.23 -16.46 0.55
C GLN A 154 -11.38 -17.45 0.27
N ALA A 155 -11.07 -18.67 -0.15
CA ALA A 155 -12.09 -19.66 -0.52
C ALA A 155 -13.03 -20.05 0.65
N ASP A 156 -12.58 -19.92 1.87
CA ASP A 156 -13.32 -20.17 3.11
C ASP A 156 -14.04 -18.93 3.68
N GLY A 157 -13.90 -17.78 3.02
CA GLY A 157 -14.60 -16.54 3.40
C GLY A 157 -13.74 -15.30 3.46
N LEU A 158 -14.32 -14.27 4.04
CA LEU A 158 -13.69 -12.96 4.25
C LEU A 158 -13.04 -12.92 5.63
N HIS A 159 -11.76 -12.56 5.67
CA HIS A 159 -10.96 -12.49 6.89
C HIS A 159 -10.48 -11.06 7.15
N VAL A 160 -10.62 -10.61 8.39
CA VAL A 160 -10.10 -9.34 8.88
C VAL A 160 -9.12 -9.64 10.01
N TYR A 161 -7.86 -9.27 9.81
CA TYR A 161 -6.80 -9.50 10.80
C TYR A 161 -6.31 -8.16 11.37
N ASP A 162 -6.04 -8.12 12.67
CA ASP A 162 -5.27 -7.03 13.26
C ASP A 162 -3.84 -7.08 12.71
N ASN A 163 -3.34 -5.93 12.27
CA ASN A 163 -2.00 -5.82 11.70
C ASN A 163 -1.09 -4.94 12.58
N PRO A 164 -0.52 -5.49 13.66
CA PRO A 164 0.26 -4.70 14.62
C PRO A 164 1.60 -4.21 14.05
N VAL A 165 2.11 -4.84 12.98
CA VAL A 165 3.34 -4.39 12.33
C VAL A 165 3.08 -3.33 11.27
N GLY A 166 1.83 -3.17 10.82
CA GLY A 166 1.44 -2.17 9.81
C GLY A 166 2.18 -2.35 8.49
N VAL A 167 2.38 -3.60 8.05
CA VAL A 167 3.02 -3.97 6.78
C VAL A 167 2.18 -5.02 6.09
N LEU A 168 2.09 -4.94 4.77
CA LEU A 168 1.52 -5.98 3.93
C LEU A 168 2.37 -6.13 2.66
N THR A 169 2.60 -7.36 2.22
CA THR A 169 3.25 -7.67 0.94
C THR A 169 2.30 -8.46 0.04
N ASN A 170 2.65 -9.65 -0.37
CA ASN A 170 1.81 -10.51 -1.21
C ASN A 170 1.57 -11.85 -0.50
N ASN A 171 1.59 -12.98 -1.24
CA ASN A 171 1.51 -14.31 -0.65
C ASN A 171 2.65 -14.60 0.35
N PRO A 172 2.45 -15.45 1.34
CA PRO A 172 1.22 -16.18 1.69
C PRO A 172 0.20 -15.30 2.46
N PRO A 173 -0.97 -15.87 2.86
CA PRO A 173 -1.93 -15.18 3.73
C PRO A 173 -1.30 -14.58 4.97
N PHE A 174 -1.85 -13.45 5.42
CA PHE A 174 -1.28 -12.60 6.47
C PHE A 174 -0.90 -13.32 7.77
N PRO A 175 -1.69 -14.28 8.31
CA PRO A 175 -1.29 -15.02 9.52
C PRO A 175 0.02 -15.77 9.38
N TYR A 176 0.33 -16.28 8.18
CA TYR A 176 1.60 -16.97 7.91
C TYR A 176 2.77 -15.97 7.84
N GLN A 177 2.54 -14.77 7.30
CA GLN A 177 3.53 -13.68 7.33
C GLN A 177 3.88 -13.33 8.77
N MET A 178 2.88 -13.13 9.63
CA MET A 178 3.07 -12.84 11.05
C MET A 178 3.78 -13.97 11.80
N PHE A 179 3.37 -15.22 11.56
CA PHE A 179 4.02 -16.38 12.16
C PHE A 179 5.50 -16.47 11.76
N HIS A 180 5.81 -16.18 10.52
CA HIS A 180 7.17 -16.23 9.97
C HIS A 180 8.15 -15.29 10.69
N LEU A 181 7.67 -14.14 11.21
CA LEU A 181 8.50 -13.21 11.99
C LEU A 181 9.17 -13.87 13.21
N ASN A 182 8.61 -14.96 13.75
CA ASN A 182 9.22 -15.70 14.87
C ASN A 182 10.61 -16.23 14.55
N ASN A 183 10.91 -16.52 13.29
CA ASN A 183 12.23 -16.99 12.86
C ASN A 183 13.31 -15.90 12.95
N TYR A 184 12.91 -14.64 13.08
CA TYR A 184 13.78 -13.46 13.07
C TYR A 184 13.89 -12.76 14.43
N ARG A 185 13.49 -13.41 15.51
CA ARG A 185 13.51 -12.86 16.88
C ARG A 185 14.90 -12.47 17.37
N ALA A 186 15.95 -12.98 16.74
CA ALA A 186 17.34 -12.65 17.09
C ALA A 186 17.83 -11.34 16.40
N LEU A 187 17.08 -10.79 15.46
CA LEU A 187 17.43 -9.52 14.82
C LEU A 187 17.42 -8.38 15.84
N SER A 188 18.43 -7.54 15.79
CA SER A 188 18.60 -6.37 16.64
C SER A 188 19.28 -5.23 15.90
N VAL A 189 19.09 -4.00 16.38
CA VAL A 189 19.88 -2.83 15.93
C VAL A 189 21.24 -2.77 16.61
N ASP A 190 21.40 -3.48 17.72
CA ASP A 190 22.62 -3.51 18.51
C ASP A 190 23.60 -4.58 18.01
N THR A 191 24.88 -4.40 18.32
CA THR A 191 25.88 -5.45 18.08
C THR A 191 25.62 -6.61 19.05
N PRO A 192 25.44 -7.85 18.56
CA PRO A 192 25.17 -8.99 19.41
C PRO A 192 26.38 -9.31 20.30
N GLU A 193 26.11 -9.82 21.51
CA GLU A 193 27.14 -10.41 22.36
C GLU A 193 27.72 -11.68 21.72
N ASN A 194 28.98 -11.94 22.02
CA ASN A 194 29.64 -13.15 21.53
C ASN A 194 29.17 -14.42 22.26
N GLY A 195 28.19 -15.09 21.71
CA GLY A 195 27.69 -16.38 22.18
C GLY A 195 28.32 -17.62 21.53
N PHE A 196 29.36 -17.44 20.69
CA PHE A 196 29.91 -18.54 19.87
C PHE A 196 30.79 -19.55 20.66
N GLY A 197 31.22 -19.21 21.88
CA GLY A 197 31.98 -20.11 22.70
C GLY A 197 33.50 -19.99 22.56
N THR A 198 33.99 -19.05 21.80
CA THR A 198 35.40 -18.65 21.71
C THR A 198 35.52 -17.14 21.62
N ASP A 199 36.68 -16.57 21.86
CA ASP A 199 36.91 -15.12 21.81
C ASP A 199 36.87 -14.61 20.34
N LEU A 200 35.71 -14.08 19.96
CA LEU A 200 35.51 -13.41 18.66
C LEU A 200 35.20 -11.95 18.89
N LYS A 201 35.91 -11.11 18.16
CA LYS A 201 35.66 -9.64 18.17
C LYS A 201 34.67 -9.25 17.08
N ALA A 202 33.81 -8.29 17.38
CA ALA A 202 32.98 -7.66 16.39
C ALA A 202 33.87 -6.96 15.34
N TYR A 203 33.73 -7.34 14.08
CA TYR A 203 34.54 -6.81 12.97
C TYR A 203 33.86 -5.68 12.18
N SER A 204 32.55 -5.46 12.42
CA SER A 204 31.74 -4.50 11.70
C SER A 204 30.58 -3.98 12.56
N ARG A 205 29.98 -2.86 12.15
CA ARG A 205 28.70 -2.39 12.67
C ARG A 205 27.55 -3.11 11.96
N GLY A 206 26.34 -3.08 12.56
CA GLY A 206 25.14 -3.67 11.98
C GLY A 206 25.06 -5.20 12.06
N LEU A 207 25.92 -5.84 12.85
CA LEU A 207 25.93 -7.30 13.02
C LEU A 207 24.63 -7.86 13.61
N GLY A 208 23.86 -7.05 14.35
CA GLY A 208 22.54 -7.45 14.86
C GLY A 208 21.52 -7.72 13.75
N GLY A 209 21.76 -7.19 12.55
CA GLY A 209 20.96 -7.45 11.35
C GLY A 209 21.34 -8.73 10.58
N LEU A 210 22.28 -9.54 11.08
CA LEU A 210 22.64 -10.80 10.43
C LEU A 210 21.44 -11.74 10.34
N GLY A 211 21.13 -12.18 9.11
CA GLY A 211 19.95 -12.99 8.81
C GLY A 211 18.72 -12.19 8.38
N LEU A 212 18.79 -10.85 8.40
CA LEU A 212 17.75 -10.04 7.74
C LEU A 212 17.72 -10.39 6.26
N PRO A 213 16.57 -10.87 5.71
CA PRO A 213 16.53 -11.33 4.33
C PRO A 213 16.76 -10.19 3.33
N GLY A 214 17.49 -10.47 2.26
CA GLY A 214 17.83 -9.47 1.24
C GLY A 214 17.23 -9.74 -0.13
N ASP A 215 16.57 -10.88 -0.32
CA ASP A 215 15.89 -11.20 -1.58
C ASP A 215 14.54 -10.48 -1.71
N LEU A 216 13.98 -10.50 -2.93
CA LEU A 216 12.77 -9.78 -3.28
C LEU A 216 11.48 -10.59 -3.13
N SER A 217 11.54 -11.80 -2.55
CA SER A 217 10.32 -12.57 -2.28
C SER A 217 9.38 -11.86 -1.31
N SER A 218 8.10 -12.19 -1.37
CA SER A 218 7.09 -11.52 -0.55
C SER A 218 7.37 -11.63 0.95
N GLN A 219 7.74 -12.83 1.44
CA GLN A 219 8.06 -13.03 2.85
C GLN A 219 9.31 -12.26 3.28
N SER A 220 10.35 -12.25 2.46
CA SER A 220 11.58 -11.52 2.74
C SER A 220 11.35 -10.01 2.81
N ARG A 221 10.56 -9.46 1.89
CA ARG A 221 10.17 -8.05 1.91
C ARG A 221 9.31 -7.71 3.13
N PHE A 222 8.40 -8.60 3.53
CA PHE A 222 7.60 -8.41 4.73
C PHE A 222 8.47 -8.30 5.99
N VAL A 223 9.38 -9.25 6.22
CA VAL A 223 10.32 -9.24 7.33
C VAL A 223 11.19 -7.98 7.31
N ARG A 224 11.76 -7.67 6.14
CA ARG A 224 12.68 -6.54 5.97
C ARG A 224 12.01 -5.21 6.27
N VAL A 225 10.82 -4.96 5.71
CA VAL A 225 10.08 -3.72 5.94
C VAL A 225 9.57 -3.64 7.38
N ALA A 226 9.07 -4.74 7.95
CA ALA A 226 8.63 -4.78 9.33
C ALA A 226 9.79 -4.43 10.29
N PHE A 227 10.96 -5.06 10.14
CA PHE A 227 12.13 -4.76 10.96
C PHE A 227 12.60 -3.32 10.76
N THR A 228 12.78 -2.88 9.51
CA THR A 228 13.22 -1.52 9.20
C THR A 228 12.28 -0.48 9.77
N LYS A 229 10.98 -0.61 9.55
CA LYS A 229 9.96 0.31 10.05
C LYS A 229 9.93 0.41 11.58
N LEU A 230 9.95 -0.73 12.26
CA LEU A 230 9.84 -0.78 13.73
C LEU A 230 11.05 -0.17 14.43
N HIS A 231 12.20 -0.10 13.75
CA HIS A 231 13.43 0.49 14.29
C HIS A 231 13.78 1.84 13.64
N SER A 232 12.98 2.31 12.69
CA SER A 232 13.22 3.60 12.04
C SER A 232 12.93 4.78 12.95
N LEU A 233 13.82 5.75 12.94
CA LEU A 233 13.67 7.02 13.64
C LEU A 233 13.65 8.16 12.62
N SER A 234 12.62 8.99 12.69
CA SER A 234 12.52 10.21 11.90
C SER A 234 13.14 11.39 12.65
N GLY A 235 13.65 12.37 11.92
CA GLY A 235 13.86 13.72 12.46
C GLY A 235 12.52 14.42 12.73
N SER A 236 12.57 15.65 13.19
CA SER A 236 11.37 16.47 13.42
C SER A 236 10.75 16.97 12.11
N GLY A 237 9.43 17.00 12.07
CA GLY A 237 8.64 17.59 11.00
C GLY A 237 8.31 16.63 9.86
N GLU A 238 7.46 17.13 8.96
CA GLU A 238 6.86 16.34 7.88
C GLU A 238 7.89 15.88 6.85
N GLU A 239 8.78 16.76 6.41
CA GLU A 239 9.80 16.44 5.40
C GLU A 239 10.70 15.29 5.86
N SER A 240 11.12 15.32 7.14
CA SER A 240 11.92 14.24 7.73
C SER A 240 11.14 12.93 7.80
N SER A 241 9.86 12.98 8.16
CA SER A 241 9.00 11.79 8.25
C SER A 241 8.74 11.19 6.87
N VAL A 242 8.47 12.03 5.87
CA VAL A 242 8.31 11.61 4.46
C VAL A 242 9.60 10.99 3.95
N SER A 243 10.75 11.65 4.14
CA SER A 243 12.05 11.11 3.74
C SER A 243 12.31 9.75 4.39
N GLN A 244 12.07 9.62 5.71
CA GLN A 244 12.23 8.34 6.42
C GLN A 244 11.29 7.26 5.88
N PHE A 245 10.06 7.60 5.50
CA PHE A 245 9.13 6.65 4.90
C PHE A 245 9.66 6.10 3.57
N PHE A 246 10.22 6.95 2.71
CA PHE A 246 10.85 6.51 1.47
C PHE A 246 12.08 5.63 1.73
N HIS A 247 12.86 5.89 2.79
CA HIS A 247 13.95 4.97 3.19
C HIS A 247 13.43 3.61 3.66
N ILE A 248 12.29 3.56 4.37
CA ILE A 248 11.68 2.29 4.80
C ILE A 248 11.30 1.46 3.56
N LEU A 249 10.54 2.01 2.63
CA LEU A 249 10.11 1.29 1.43
C LEU A 249 11.25 1.07 0.42
N GLY A 250 12.19 2.01 0.31
CA GLY A 250 13.38 1.86 -0.53
C GLY A 250 14.26 0.67 -0.14
N SER A 251 14.09 0.12 1.08
CA SER A 251 14.78 -1.11 1.49
C SER A 251 14.34 -2.35 0.69
N VAL A 252 13.23 -2.27 -0.04
CA VAL A 252 12.65 -3.36 -0.85
C VAL A 252 12.35 -2.96 -2.30
N ASP A 253 12.93 -1.86 -2.76
CA ASP A 253 12.83 -1.46 -4.17
C ASP A 253 13.31 -2.57 -5.09
N GLN A 254 12.57 -2.80 -6.16
CA GLN A 254 12.89 -3.80 -7.17
C GLN A 254 13.61 -3.16 -8.36
N GLN A 255 14.90 -3.46 -8.48
CA GLN A 255 15.74 -2.94 -9.55
C GLN A 255 15.58 -3.76 -10.83
N ARG A 256 15.60 -3.08 -11.97
CA ARG A 256 15.55 -3.74 -13.28
C ARG A 256 16.69 -4.76 -13.44
N GLY A 257 16.32 -5.98 -13.78
CA GLY A 257 17.25 -7.08 -13.97
C GLY A 257 17.26 -8.11 -12.83
N LEU A 258 16.75 -7.79 -11.63
CA LEU A 258 16.78 -8.72 -10.49
C LEU A 258 15.59 -9.68 -10.43
N CYS A 259 14.42 -9.28 -10.93
CA CYS A 259 13.22 -10.12 -10.97
C CYS A 259 12.75 -10.29 -12.42
N ARG A 260 13.19 -11.38 -13.09
CA ARG A 260 12.82 -11.68 -14.47
C ARG A 260 11.47 -12.40 -14.53
N LEU A 261 10.57 -11.91 -15.37
CA LEU A 261 9.25 -12.52 -15.65
C LEU A 261 9.27 -13.31 -16.96
N ALA A 262 9.88 -12.73 -18.01
CA ALA A 262 10.06 -13.33 -19.32
C ALA A 262 11.37 -12.86 -19.95
N GLU A 263 11.64 -13.24 -21.20
CA GLU A 263 12.79 -12.71 -21.94
C GLU A 263 12.64 -11.19 -22.11
N ASN A 264 13.62 -10.44 -21.59
CA ASN A 264 13.66 -8.97 -21.58
C ASN A 264 12.52 -8.28 -20.81
N GLU A 265 11.78 -9.01 -19.97
CA GLU A 265 10.73 -8.49 -19.12
C GLU A 265 11.07 -8.68 -17.65
N TYR A 266 11.06 -7.58 -16.89
CA TYR A 266 11.46 -7.56 -15.49
C TYR A 266 10.41 -6.83 -14.65
N GLU A 267 10.16 -7.35 -13.47
CA GLU A 267 9.42 -6.61 -12.46
C GLU A 267 10.32 -5.53 -11.85
N ILE A 268 9.82 -4.32 -11.75
CA ILE A 268 10.49 -3.17 -11.15
C ILE A 268 9.51 -2.41 -10.24
N THR A 269 10.02 -1.63 -9.31
CA THR A 269 9.20 -0.68 -8.54
C THR A 269 8.83 0.50 -9.42
N LEU A 270 7.66 0.47 -10.05
CA LEU A 270 7.19 1.53 -10.95
C LEU A 270 7.08 2.88 -10.24
N TYR A 271 6.54 2.86 -9.03
CA TYR A 271 6.51 4.01 -8.13
C TYR A 271 6.51 3.58 -6.67
N THR A 272 6.97 4.47 -5.82
CA THR A 272 6.79 4.41 -4.37
C THR A 272 5.96 5.63 -3.96
N CYS A 273 4.92 5.42 -3.16
CA CYS A 273 4.14 6.51 -2.59
C CYS A 273 4.20 6.55 -1.07
N CYS A 274 3.96 7.75 -0.55
CA CYS A 274 3.76 8.06 0.85
C CYS A 274 2.65 9.10 0.95
N CYS A 275 1.60 8.85 1.69
CA CYS A 275 0.61 9.86 2.01
C CYS A 275 0.75 10.29 3.47
N ASN A 276 0.84 11.60 3.74
CA ASN A 276 0.49 12.13 5.04
C ASN A 276 -1.04 12.09 5.15
N VAL A 277 -1.55 10.99 5.70
CA VAL A 277 -2.99 10.70 5.74
C VAL A 277 -3.73 11.67 6.65
N THR A 278 -3.03 12.20 7.67
CA THR A 278 -3.58 13.23 8.57
C THR A 278 -3.86 14.55 7.84
N LYS A 279 -3.02 14.89 6.84
CA LYS A 279 -3.13 16.16 6.10
C LYS A 279 -3.66 16.03 4.67
N GLY A 280 -3.82 14.83 4.15
CA GLY A 280 -4.25 14.60 2.77
C GLY A 280 -3.21 15.03 1.72
N ILE A 281 -1.90 14.89 2.03
CA ILE A 281 -0.81 15.22 1.11
C ILE A 281 -0.18 13.92 0.61
N TYR A 282 -0.26 13.69 -0.69
CA TYR A 282 0.27 12.52 -1.38
C TYR A 282 1.63 12.82 -1.97
N TYR A 283 2.63 12.03 -1.61
CA TYR A 283 4.02 12.10 -2.10
C TYR A 283 4.33 10.85 -2.91
N TYR A 284 5.11 11.01 -3.98
CA TYR A 284 5.56 9.86 -4.76
C TYR A 284 6.95 10.09 -5.38
N THR A 285 7.61 8.98 -5.69
CA THR A 285 8.74 8.88 -6.62
C THR A 285 8.39 7.85 -7.68
N THR A 286 9.03 7.91 -8.86
CA THR A 286 8.90 6.87 -9.89
C THR A 286 10.23 6.17 -10.11
N TYR A 287 10.24 5.05 -10.82
CA TYR A 287 11.47 4.34 -11.15
C TYR A 287 12.49 5.24 -11.86
N ASP A 288 12.00 6.08 -12.76
CA ASP A 288 12.82 6.95 -13.59
C ASP A 288 13.01 8.36 -13.00
N ASN A 289 12.37 8.70 -11.87
CA ASN A 289 12.55 9.97 -11.17
C ASN A 289 12.55 9.80 -9.64
N HIS A 290 13.72 9.98 -9.05
CA HIS A 290 13.92 9.86 -7.60
C HIS A 290 13.54 11.12 -6.81
N GLN A 291 13.21 12.22 -7.47
CA GLN A 291 12.74 13.41 -6.78
C GLN A 291 11.34 13.16 -6.22
N ILE A 292 11.17 13.41 -4.92
CA ILE A 292 9.85 13.33 -4.27
C ILE A 292 8.99 14.46 -4.83
N THR A 293 7.84 14.09 -5.40
CA THR A 293 6.80 14.97 -5.89
C THR A 293 5.58 14.90 -4.97
N ALA A 294 4.92 16.03 -4.71
CA ALA A 294 3.80 16.11 -3.78
C ALA A 294 2.55 16.69 -4.43
N LEU A 295 1.38 16.16 -4.05
CA LEU A 295 0.06 16.71 -4.34
C LEU A 295 -0.72 16.85 -3.04
N ASP A 296 -1.17 18.04 -2.75
CA ASP A 296 -2.04 18.37 -1.61
C ASP A 296 -3.50 18.40 -2.10
N MET A 297 -4.31 17.43 -1.67
CA MET A 297 -5.70 17.34 -2.12
C MET A 297 -6.53 18.57 -1.74
N HIS A 298 -6.17 19.26 -0.66
CA HIS A 298 -6.90 20.46 -0.19
C HIS A 298 -6.64 21.71 -1.04
N ARG A 299 -5.69 21.65 -1.98
CA ARG A 299 -5.51 22.71 -3.00
C ARG A 299 -6.44 22.53 -4.20
N GLU A 300 -7.18 21.42 -4.24
CA GLU A 300 -8.13 21.12 -5.29
C GLU A 300 -9.56 21.51 -4.91
N ASN A 301 -10.43 21.59 -5.92
CA ASN A 301 -11.87 21.79 -5.67
C ASN A 301 -12.52 20.48 -5.20
N LEU A 302 -12.49 20.24 -3.90
CA LEU A 302 -13.05 19.03 -3.30
C LEU A 302 -14.58 18.94 -3.35
N ASP A 303 -15.28 20.01 -3.67
CA ASP A 303 -16.75 20.03 -3.87
C ASP A 303 -17.14 19.86 -5.35
N GLY A 304 -16.17 19.60 -6.21
CA GLY A 304 -16.40 19.29 -7.63
C GLY A 304 -17.07 17.93 -7.85
N ASN A 305 -17.42 17.66 -9.10
CA ASN A 305 -18.07 16.42 -9.52
C ASN A 305 -17.32 15.67 -10.65
N ARG A 306 -16.06 16.01 -10.87
CA ARG A 306 -15.19 15.39 -11.88
C ARG A 306 -13.87 15.02 -11.27
N LEU A 307 -13.27 13.92 -11.74
CA LEU A 307 -11.93 13.52 -11.37
C LEU A 307 -10.90 14.59 -11.74
N ILE A 308 -9.92 14.77 -10.88
CA ILE A 308 -8.74 15.60 -11.13
C ILE A 308 -7.55 14.65 -11.14
N ALA A 309 -6.90 14.49 -12.30
CA ALA A 309 -5.86 13.51 -12.51
C ALA A 309 -4.58 14.14 -13.03
N TYR A 310 -3.45 13.74 -12.45
CA TYR A 310 -2.11 14.20 -12.78
C TYR A 310 -1.26 13.05 -13.27
N GLU A 311 -0.62 13.23 -14.44
CA GLU A 311 0.39 12.29 -14.93
C GLU A 311 1.60 12.29 -13.99
N PRO A 312 2.13 11.11 -13.59
CA PRO A 312 3.35 11.06 -12.80
C PRO A 312 4.53 11.68 -13.54
N ILE A 313 5.39 12.39 -12.82
CA ILE A 313 6.62 12.96 -13.37
C ILE A 313 7.67 11.85 -13.42
N ASN A 314 7.98 11.37 -14.63
CA ASN A 314 8.95 10.31 -14.86
C ASN A 314 10.32 10.82 -15.32
N GLU A 315 10.43 12.09 -15.68
CA GLU A 315 11.71 12.66 -16.10
C GLU A 315 12.60 12.91 -14.89
N GLN A 316 13.80 12.28 -14.87
CA GLN A 316 14.77 12.40 -13.78
C GLN A 316 15.23 13.84 -13.61
N GLN A 317 15.04 14.37 -12.43
CA GLN A 317 15.51 15.71 -12.04
C GLN A 317 16.89 15.61 -11.40
N ILE A 318 17.93 16.04 -12.09
CA ILE A 318 19.30 16.11 -11.57
C ILE A 318 19.66 17.57 -11.32
N ARG A 319 19.97 17.91 -10.09
CA ARG A 319 20.46 19.23 -9.71
C ARG A 319 21.97 19.26 -9.76
N TYR A 320 22.53 20.04 -10.67
CA TYR A 320 23.97 20.35 -10.68
C TYR A 320 24.27 21.43 -9.63
N GLN A 321 25.33 21.24 -8.88
CA GLN A 321 25.68 22.14 -7.75
C GLN A 321 26.77 23.15 -8.13
N ASN A 322 27.43 22.94 -9.26
CA ASN A 322 28.47 23.81 -9.83
C ASN A 322 27.95 24.53 -11.08
#